data_a89edeccb100fb818001cfe9b2336f61
#
_entry.id   a89edeccb100fb818001cfe9b2336f61
#
_cell.length_a   1.000
_cell.length_b   1.000
_cell.length_c   1.000
_cell.angle_alpha   90.00
_cell.angle_beta   90.00
_cell.angle_gamma   90.00
#
_symmetry.space_group_name_H-M   'P 1'
#
loop_
_entity.id
_entity.type
_entity.pdbx_description
1 polymer ?
#
loop_
_entity_poly.entity_id
_entity_poly.type
_entity_poly.pdbx_seq_one_letter_code
_entity_poly.pdbx_strand_id
1 'polypeptide(L)'
;MMVAEMVADRVLARVTAWLLAVSDTTDVASDRYPPLVEGPAQPRPAAFAGVGGYFDALSWRPQDTEGQPAAVSWFRPTAHIVDTDPASPLQQLAAVVDCANGVGAILDPNRFLFMNTDTVVHLHRLPTGTDFALRARASVGPDGLGVTTAEIFDTTGFVGTSAQTLLVRRR
;
A
#
# COMPACT_ATOMS: atom_id res chain seq x y z
N MET A 1 -16.68 -16.27 -0.52
CA MET A 1 -15.86 -15.56 -1.53
C MET A 1 -16.73 -14.48 -2.15
N MET A 2 -16.19 -13.28 -2.30
CA MET A 2 -16.84 -12.14 -2.96
C MET A 2 -16.00 -11.76 -4.19
N VAL A 3 -16.68 -11.38 -5.28
CA VAL A 3 -16.02 -10.84 -6.49
C VAL A 3 -16.69 -9.51 -6.81
N ALA A 4 -15.88 -8.49 -7.09
CA ALA A 4 -16.34 -7.19 -7.56
C ALA A 4 -15.55 -6.79 -8.81
N GLU A 5 -16.18 -6.08 -9.72
CA GLU A 5 -15.56 -5.59 -10.94
C GLU A 5 -15.83 -4.10 -11.12
N MET A 6 -14.81 -3.38 -11.52
CA MET A 6 -14.94 -2.03 -12.04
C MET A 6 -15.00 -2.11 -13.57
N VAL A 7 -16.08 -1.64 -14.13
CA VAL A 7 -16.39 -1.77 -15.56
C VAL A 7 -16.62 -0.39 -16.18
N ALA A 8 -15.99 -0.15 -17.35
CA ALA A 8 -16.36 0.91 -18.29
C ALA A 8 -16.78 0.22 -19.61
N ASP A 9 -16.12 0.49 -20.73
CA ASP A 9 -16.33 -0.27 -21.99
C ASP A 9 -15.84 -1.72 -21.87
N ARG A 10 -15.00 -1.99 -20.90
CA ARG A 10 -14.43 -3.30 -20.54
C ARG A 10 -14.18 -3.38 -19.04
N VAL A 11 -13.91 -4.57 -18.53
CA VAL A 11 -13.45 -4.74 -17.16
C VAL A 11 -12.08 -4.07 -17.00
N LEU A 12 -12.01 -3.09 -16.10
CA LEU A 12 -10.79 -2.34 -15.78
C LEU A 12 -10.05 -2.94 -14.59
N ALA A 13 -10.80 -3.40 -13.59
CA ALA A 13 -10.25 -4.07 -12.42
C ALA A 13 -11.21 -5.14 -11.91
N ARG A 14 -10.65 -6.19 -11.32
CA ARG A 14 -11.39 -7.23 -10.62
C ARG A 14 -10.79 -7.43 -9.24
N VAL A 15 -11.64 -7.46 -8.23
CA VAL A 15 -11.28 -7.77 -6.85
C VAL A 15 -11.93 -9.09 -6.46
N THR A 16 -11.13 -9.99 -5.88
CA THR A 16 -11.63 -11.23 -5.27
C THR A 16 -11.25 -11.23 -3.81
N ALA A 17 -12.22 -11.44 -2.92
CA ALA A 17 -11.99 -11.45 -1.48
C ALA A 17 -12.58 -12.69 -0.81
N TRP A 18 -11.84 -13.26 0.13
CA TRP A 18 -12.34 -14.21 1.10
C TRP A 18 -12.91 -13.46 2.30
N LEU A 19 -14.18 -13.70 2.60
CA LEU A 19 -14.84 -13.22 3.81
C LEU A 19 -14.84 -14.36 4.83
N LEU A 20 -14.11 -14.16 5.91
CA LEU A 20 -13.99 -15.11 7.00
C LEU A 20 -14.89 -14.68 8.16
N ALA A 21 -15.47 -15.66 8.84
CA ALA A 21 -16.21 -15.37 10.07
C ALA A 21 -15.24 -14.86 11.15
N VAL A 22 -15.65 -13.83 11.85
CA VAL A 22 -14.90 -13.31 13.01
C VAL A 22 -15.17 -14.22 14.22
N SER A 23 -14.12 -14.54 14.96
CA SER A 23 -14.18 -15.23 16.25
C SER A 23 -13.25 -14.57 17.26
N ASP A 24 -13.53 -14.73 18.54
CA ASP A 24 -12.63 -14.26 19.59
C ASP A 24 -11.44 -15.20 19.71
N THR A 25 -10.24 -14.67 19.48
CA THR A 25 -8.95 -15.35 19.61
C THR A 25 -7.97 -14.52 20.42
N THR A 26 -8.48 -13.67 21.31
CA THR A 26 -7.68 -12.72 22.10
C THR A 26 -6.65 -13.43 22.98
N ASP A 27 -6.96 -14.62 23.47
CA ASP A 27 -6.08 -15.44 24.31
C ASP A 27 -4.85 -15.99 23.58
N VAL A 28 -4.89 -16.08 22.25
CA VAL A 28 -3.78 -16.56 21.42
C VAL A 28 -3.24 -15.47 20.47
N ALA A 29 -3.76 -14.27 20.56
CA ALA A 29 -3.32 -13.17 19.71
C ALA A 29 -1.84 -12.87 19.90
N SER A 30 -1.10 -12.74 18.80
CA SER A 30 0.32 -12.39 18.83
C SER A 30 0.70 -11.62 17.59
N ASP A 31 1.61 -10.64 17.76
CA ASP A 31 2.23 -9.91 16.68
C ASP A 31 3.75 -10.10 16.78
N ARG A 32 4.36 -10.58 15.70
CA ARG A 32 5.81 -10.80 15.60
C ARG A 32 6.48 -9.87 14.59
N TYR A 33 5.73 -8.96 14.01
CA TYR A 33 6.28 -7.95 13.12
C TYR A 33 6.89 -6.82 13.96
N PRO A 34 8.11 -6.34 13.63
CA PRO A 34 8.73 -5.24 14.36
C PRO A 34 7.81 -4.03 14.35
N PRO A 35 7.56 -3.40 15.52
CA PRO A 35 6.67 -2.25 15.61
C PRO A 35 7.16 -1.11 14.73
N LEU A 36 6.22 -0.30 14.28
CA LEU A 36 6.50 0.87 13.48
C LEU A 36 5.96 2.11 14.21
N VAL A 37 6.86 3.06 14.44
CA VAL A 37 6.52 4.36 15.04
C VAL A 37 6.77 5.44 13.99
N GLU A 38 5.82 6.36 13.83
CA GLU A 38 6.00 7.48 12.91
C GLU A 38 7.05 8.45 13.45
N GLY A 39 8.09 8.68 12.66
CA GLY A 39 9.11 9.68 12.89
C GLY A 39 8.82 10.98 12.13
N PRO A 40 9.77 11.94 12.13
CA PRO A 40 9.65 13.16 11.34
C PRO A 40 9.50 12.85 9.84
N ALA A 41 8.51 13.47 9.21
CA ALA A 41 8.28 13.28 7.78
C ALA A 41 9.44 13.86 6.96
N GLN A 42 9.88 13.10 5.97
CA GLN A 42 10.86 13.52 4.97
C GLN A 42 10.15 14.13 3.75
N PRO A 43 10.83 14.94 2.94
CA PRO A 43 10.31 15.39 1.66
C PRO A 43 9.91 14.20 0.76
N ARG A 44 8.85 14.36 -0.02
CA ARG A 44 8.50 13.38 -1.05
C ARG A 44 9.67 13.17 -2.01
N PRO A 45 9.93 11.93 -2.48
CA PRO A 45 10.96 11.70 -3.48
C PRO A 45 10.74 12.58 -4.71
N ALA A 46 11.82 13.17 -5.24
CA ALA A 46 11.76 14.16 -6.34
C ALA A 46 11.02 13.63 -7.58
N ALA A 47 11.08 12.31 -7.82
CA ALA A 47 10.37 11.64 -8.91
C ALA A 47 8.83 11.75 -8.82
N PHE A 48 8.29 12.02 -7.64
CA PHE A 48 6.85 12.19 -7.41
C PHE A 48 6.47 13.64 -7.06
N ALA A 49 7.42 14.56 -7.12
CA ALA A 49 7.17 15.98 -6.89
C ALA A 49 6.36 16.56 -8.05
N GLY A 50 5.22 17.20 -7.74
CA GLY A 50 4.36 17.82 -8.76
C GLY A 50 3.52 16.84 -9.59
N VAL A 51 3.56 15.54 -9.29
CA VAL A 51 2.62 14.57 -9.87
C VAL A 51 1.28 14.75 -9.17
N GLY A 52 0.26 15.16 -9.92
CA GLY A 52 -1.10 15.41 -9.44
C GLY A 52 -1.97 14.13 -9.37
N GLY A 53 -3.28 14.33 -9.25
CA GLY A 53 -4.27 13.26 -9.30
C GLY A 53 -4.31 12.44 -8.01
N TYR A 54 -4.07 11.15 -8.07
CA TYR A 54 -4.14 10.25 -6.92
C TYR A 54 -3.27 10.71 -5.73
N PHE A 55 -2.09 11.26 -6.00
CA PHE A 55 -1.19 11.76 -4.94
C PHE A 55 -1.69 13.01 -4.24
N ASP A 56 -2.59 13.78 -4.85
CA ASP A 56 -3.24 14.94 -4.21
C ASP A 56 -4.32 14.50 -3.21
N ALA A 57 -4.84 13.29 -3.38
CA ALA A 57 -5.82 12.67 -2.50
C ALA A 57 -5.19 12.01 -1.25
N LEU A 58 -3.86 12.10 -1.09
CA LEU A 58 -3.11 11.49 0.00
C LEU A 58 -2.22 12.51 0.71
N SER A 59 -2.31 12.58 2.04
CA SER A 59 -1.21 13.07 2.85
C SER A 59 -0.13 12.00 2.89
N TRP A 60 0.98 12.23 2.20
CA TRP A 60 2.10 11.29 2.11
C TRP A 60 3.30 11.79 2.92
N ARG A 61 3.73 11.00 3.89
CA ARG A 61 4.78 11.30 4.85
C ARG A 61 5.88 10.22 4.82
N PRO A 62 6.85 10.32 3.87
CA PRO A 62 8.00 9.42 3.84
C PRO A 62 8.79 9.52 5.15
N GLN A 63 9.40 8.41 5.57
CA GLN A 63 10.24 8.33 6.75
C GLN A 63 11.71 8.20 6.36
N ASP A 64 12.60 8.64 7.25
CA ASP A 64 14.02 8.33 7.10
C ASP A 64 14.26 6.85 7.35
N THR A 65 14.80 6.17 6.34
CA THR A 65 15.10 4.73 6.36
C THR A 65 16.49 4.45 5.77
N GLU A 66 17.38 5.44 5.82
CA GLU A 66 18.73 5.27 5.30
C GLU A 66 19.41 4.06 5.93
N GLY A 67 20.00 3.20 5.08
CA GLY A 67 20.63 1.94 5.50
C GLY A 67 19.65 0.82 5.85
N GLN A 68 18.34 1.03 5.78
CA GLN A 68 17.34 -0.01 6.04
C GLN A 68 17.01 -0.79 4.76
N PRO A 69 16.68 -2.08 4.87
CA PRO A 69 16.33 -2.91 3.70
C PRO A 69 14.94 -2.61 3.13
N ALA A 70 14.14 -1.81 3.80
CA ALA A 70 12.79 -1.44 3.40
C ALA A 70 12.56 0.05 3.62
N ALA A 71 11.89 0.70 2.67
CA ALA A 71 11.43 2.07 2.82
C ALA A 71 10.10 2.11 3.60
N VAL A 72 9.87 3.21 4.30
CA VAL A 72 8.66 3.43 5.09
C VAL A 72 8.00 4.74 4.68
N SER A 73 6.68 4.71 4.55
CA SER A 73 5.87 5.92 4.40
C SER A 73 4.54 5.78 5.12
N TRP A 74 4.12 6.86 5.78
CA TRP A 74 2.78 7.01 6.31
C TRP A 74 1.88 7.74 5.33
N PHE A 75 0.63 7.34 5.30
CA PHE A 75 -0.40 7.89 4.41
C PHE A 75 -1.69 8.15 5.18
N ARG A 76 -2.36 9.23 4.80
CA ARG A 76 -3.74 9.50 5.17
C ARG A 76 -4.51 9.90 3.91
N PRO A 77 -5.55 9.16 3.50
CA PRO A 77 -6.48 9.61 2.47
C PRO A 77 -7.15 10.93 2.89
N THR A 78 -7.16 11.90 1.99
CA THR A 78 -7.73 13.24 2.22
C THR A 78 -8.97 13.50 1.37
N ALA A 79 -9.18 12.71 0.32
CA ALA A 79 -10.37 12.78 -0.52
C ALA A 79 -11.43 11.76 -0.06
N HIS A 80 -12.70 12.11 -0.27
CA HIS A 80 -13.79 11.17 -0.12
C HIS A 80 -13.75 10.11 -1.23
N ILE A 81 -13.92 8.84 -0.87
CA ILE A 81 -14.04 7.74 -1.84
C ILE A 81 -15.43 7.72 -2.46
N VAL A 82 -16.45 8.06 -1.65
CA VAL A 82 -17.85 8.20 -2.05
C VAL A 82 -18.39 9.49 -1.45
N ASP A 83 -19.09 10.30 -2.23
CA ASP A 83 -19.54 11.65 -1.83
C ASP A 83 -20.50 11.66 -0.63
N THR A 84 -21.24 10.59 -0.43
CA THR A 84 -22.35 10.53 0.52
C THR A 84 -22.01 9.86 1.84
N ASP A 85 -20.97 9.03 1.88
CA ASP A 85 -20.67 8.21 3.05
C ASP A 85 -19.21 8.35 3.49
N PRO A 86 -18.93 8.48 4.80
CA PRO A 86 -17.58 8.42 5.31
C PRO A 86 -16.99 7.03 5.05
N ALA A 87 -15.81 6.99 4.43
CA ALA A 87 -15.13 5.73 4.17
C ALA A 87 -14.70 5.05 5.47
N SER A 88 -14.99 3.75 5.59
CA SER A 88 -14.48 2.92 6.67
C SER A 88 -12.95 2.83 6.63
N PRO A 89 -12.27 2.50 7.77
CA PRO A 89 -10.81 2.30 7.77
C PRO A 89 -10.33 1.28 6.72
N LEU A 90 -11.10 0.23 6.46
CA LEU A 90 -10.76 -0.76 5.44
C LEU A 90 -10.83 -0.18 4.01
N GLN A 91 -11.83 0.63 3.71
CA GLN A 91 -11.93 1.32 2.41
C GLN A 91 -10.79 2.34 2.23
N GLN A 92 -10.43 3.07 3.29
CA GLN A 92 -9.30 4.00 3.27
C GLN A 92 -7.97 3.26 3.10
N LEU A 93 -7.77 2.13 3.79
CA LEU A 93 -6.60 1.28 3.59
C LEU A 93 -6.52 0.77 2.14
N ALA A 94 -7.63 0.36 1.54
CA ALA A 94 -7.67 -0.08 0.14
C ALA A 94 -7.17 1.00 -0.82
N ALA A 95 -7.41 2.28 -0.51
CA ALA A 95 -6.84 3.40 -1.29
C ALA A 95 -5.33 3.59 -1.06
N VAL A 96 -4.73 3.04 -0.01
CA VAL A 96 -3.31 3.23 0.34
C VAL A 96 -2.44 2.06 -0.13
N VAL A 97 -2.94 0.83 -0.14
CA VAL A 97 -2.11 -0.37 -0.39
C VAL A 97 -1.46 -0.37 -1.78
N ASP A 98 -2.04 0.32 -2.75
CA ASP A 98 -1.47 0.48 -4.08
C ASP A 98 -0.14 1.26 -4.08
N CYS A 99 0.08 2.13 -3.08
CA CYS A 99 1.32 2.89 -2.91
C CYS A 99 2.56 2.03 -2.64
N ALA A 100 2.43 0.75 -2.31
CA ALA A 100 3.54 -0.11 -1.90
C ALA A 100 4.67 -0.14 -2.96
N ASN A 101 4.32 -0.21 -4.25
CA ASN A 101 5.30 -0.12 -5.34
C ASN A 101 6.09 1.20 -5.30
N GLY A 102 5.42 2.33 -5.09
CA GLY A 102 6.06 3.64 -5.01
C GLY A 102 6.94 3.80 -3.77
N VAL A 103 6.51 3.26 -2.63
CA VAL A 103 7.30 3.29 -1.37
C VAL A 103 8.56 2.46 -1.49
N GLY A 104 8.45 1.25 -2.02
CA GLY A 104 9.57 0.32 -2.17
C GLY A 104 10.41 0.55 -3.44
N ALA A 105 10.14 1.60 -4.24
CA ALA A 105 10.77 1.80 -5.54
C ALA A 105 12.29 1.92 -5.47
N ILE A 106 12.98 1.14 -6.29
CA ILE A 106 14.45 1.14 -6.42
C ILE A 106 14.92 1.59 -7.81
N LEU A 107 13.99 1.81 -8.75
CA LEU A 107 14.27 2.21 -10.11
C LEU A 107 14.04 3.72 -10.31
N ASP A 108 14.88 4.34 -11.13
CA ASP A 108 14.68 5.72 -11.58
C ASP A 108 13.50 5.77 -12.57
N PRO A 109 12.38 6.45 -12.25
CA PRO A 109 11.20 6.52 -13.12
C PRO A 109 11.44 7.30 -14.41
N ASN A 110 12.53 8.07 -14.54
CA ASN A 110 12.91 8.71 -15.78
C ASN A 110 13.52 7.71 -16.79
N ARG A 111 14.06 6.60 -16.31
CA ARG A 111 14.74 5.58 -17.12
C ARG A 111 13.92 4.31 -17.29
N PHE A 112 13.01 4.04 -16.37
CA PHE A 112 12.21 2.83 -16.34
C PHE A 112 10.74 3.14 -16.16
N LEU A 113 9.90 2.39 -16.86
CA LEU A 113 8.50 2.17 -16.52
C LEU A 113 8.45 0.96 -15.60
N PHE A 114 7.83 1.11 -14.45
CA PHE A 114 7.54 0.01 -13.52
C PHE A 114 6.17 0.24 -12.90
N MET A 115 5.32 -0.74 -13.02
CA MET A 115 3.94 -0.66 -12.53
C MET A 115 3.49 -2.02 -12.04
N ASN A 116 2.71 -2.01 -10.98
CA ASN A 116 2.06 -3.20 -10.47
C ASN A 116 0.96 -3.66 -11.41
N THR A 117 0.86 -4.97 -11.59
CA THR A 117 -0.15 -5.63 -12.43
C THR A 117 -1.27 -6.23 -11.58
N ASP A 118 -1.00 -6.47 -10.32
CA ASP A 118 -1.91 -7.00 -9.31
C ASP A 118 -1.52 -6.48 -7.92
N THR A 119 -2.43 -6.62 -6.96
CA THR A 119 -2.16 -6.38 -5.55
C THR A 119 -2.90 -7.45 -4.73
N VAL A 120 -2.16 -8.20 -3.93
CA VAL A 120 -2.72 -9.16 -2.96
C VAL A 120 -2.54 -8.60 -1.56
N VAL A 121 -3.59 -8.67 -0.73
CA VAL A 121 -3.56 -8.19 0.66
C VAL A 121 -4.01 -9.30 1.60
N HIS A 122 -3.26 -9.51 2.66
CA HIS A 122 -3.58 -10.42 3.74
C HIS A 122 -3.73 -9.64 5.05
N LEU A 123 -4.91 -9.66 5.64
CA LEU A 123 -5.17 -8.95 6.88
C LEU A 123 -4.96 -9.87 8.08
N HIS A 124 -4.19 -9.40 9.04
CA HIS A 124 -4.01 -9.99 10.37
C HIS A 124 -5.19 -9.60 11.29
N ARG A 125 -5.64 -8.34 11.17
CA ARG A 125 -6.82 -7.78 11.82
C ARG A 125 -7.46 -6.71 10.96
N LEU A 126 -8.65 -6.27 11.31
CA LEU A 126 -9.25 -5.10 10.66
C LEU A 126 -8.46 -3.83 11.02
N PRO A 127 -8.25 -2.94 10.05
CA PRO A 127 -7.58 -1.66 10.31
C PRO A 127 -8.46 -0.73 11.14
N THR A 128 -7.81 0.20 11.85
CA THR A 128 -8.47 1.25 12.63
C THR A 128 -7.92 2.63 12.26
N GLY A 129 -8.68 3.68 12.55
CA GLY A 129 -8.27 5.06 12.25
C GLY A 129 -8.19 5.39 10.77
N THR A 130 -7.38 6.38 10.44
CA THR A 130 -7.27 6.98 9.11
C THR A 130 -5.82 7.08 8.61
N ASP A 131 -4.85 6.74 9.44
CA ASP A 131 -3.43 6.78 9.13
C ASP A 131 -2.88 5.37 8.99
N PHE A 132 -2.23 5.11 7.86
CA PHE A 132 -1.67 3.81 7.53
C PHE A 132 -0.22 3.96 7.10
N ALA A 133 0.62 3.00 7.48
CA ALA A 133 1.98 2.95 7.00
C ALA A 133 2.24 1.70 6.18
N LEU A 134 3.12 1.85 5.21
CA LEU A 134 3.68 0.77 4.41
C LEU A 134 5.19 0.71 4.66
N ARG A 135 5.68 -0.44 5.11
CA ARG A 135 7.10 -0.77 5.15
C ARG A 135 7.38 -1.70 3.97
N ALA A 136 7.86 -1.15 2.86
CA ALA A 136 7.90 -1.81 1.57
C ALA A 136 9.32 -2.01 1.06
N ARG A 137 9.51 -3.08 0.32
CA ARG A 137 10.74 -3.40 -0.40
C ARG A 137 10.42 -3.98 -1.76
N ALA A 138 11.22 -3.62 -2.77
CA ALA A 138 11.10 -4.16 -4.11
C ALA A 138 12.34 -4.96 -4.50
N SER A 139 12.14 -5.88 -5.44
CA SER A 139 13.19 -6.60 -6.14
C SER A 139 12.86 -6.65 -7.62
N VAL A 140 13.86 -6.54 -8.48
CA VAL A 140 13.69 -6.56 -9.94
C VAL A 140 14.58 -7.65 -10.51
N GLY A 141 13.95 -8.55 -11.26
CA GLY A 141 14.64 -9.63 -11.98
C GLY A 141 15.17 -9.18 -13.34
N PRO A 142 15.93 -10.06 -14.03
CA PRO A 142 16.56 -9.71 -15.31
C PRO A 142 15.59 -9.67 -16.50
N ASP A 143 14.40 -10.26 -16.37
CA ASP A 143 13.49 -10.53 -17.48
C ASP A 143 12.29 -9.55 -17.56
N GLY A 144 12.41 -8.36 -16.97
CA GLY A 144 11.37 -7.33 -17.00
C GLY A 144 10.25 -7.56 -15.98
N LEU A 145 10.50 -8.39 -14.99
CA LEU A 145 9.59 -8.66 -13.88
C LEU A 145 10.19 -8.18 -12.57
N GLY A 146 9.35 -7.77 -11.64
CA GLY A 146 9.73 -7.45 -10.28
C GLY A 146 8.63 -7.83 -9.30
N VAL A 147 8.93 -7.66 -8.03
CA VAL A 147 7.97 -7.84 -6.94
C VAL A 147 8.17 -6.75 -5.91
N THR A 148 7.08 -6.23 -5.37
CA THR A 148 7.08 -5.43 -4.16
C THR A 148 6.31 -6.17 -3.07
N THR A 149 6.88 -6.22 -1.87
CA THR A 149 6.18 -6.69 -0.68
C THR A 149 6.11 -5.56 0.34
N ALA A 150 5.02 -5.48 1.08
CA ALA A 150 4.89 -4.50 2.15
C ALA A 150 4.24 -5.11 3.40
N GLU A 151 4.70 -4.66 4.54
CA GLU A 151 4.03 -4.80 5.83
C GLU A 151 3.17 -3.56 6.03
N ILE A 152 1.94 -3.77 6.46
CA ILE A 152 0.91 -2.73 6.59
C ILE A 152 0.69 -2.47 8.07
N PHE A 153 0.67 -1.19 8.45
CA PHE A 153 0.42 -0.75 9.83
C PHE A 153 -0.65 0.33 9.86
N ASP A 154 -1.32 0.44 10.98
CA ASP A 154 -2.03 1.65 11.41
C ASP A 154 -1.40 2.18 12.71
N THR A 155 -1.98 3.20 13.31
CA THR A 155 -1.45 3.81 14.55
C THR A 155 -1.49 2.88 15.77
N THR A 156 -2.17 1.74 15.68
CA THR A 156 -2.25 0.74 16.76
C THR A 156 -1.31 -0.46 16.54
N GLY A 157 -0.62 -0.55 15.40
CA GLY A 157 0.36 -1.60 15.11
C GLY A 157 0.14 -2.30 13.78
N PHE A 158 0.64 -3.53 13.67
CA PHE A 158 0.57 -4.32 12.45
C PHE A 158 -0.87 -4.68 12.05
N VAL A 159 -1.18 -4.50 10.77
CA VAL A 159 -2.50 -4.77 10.18
C VAL A 159 -2.47 -5.98 9.25
N GLY A 160 -1.36 -6.15 8.52
CA GLY A 160 -1.26 -7.22 7.54
C GLY A 160 -0.11 -7.04 6.57
N THR A 161 -0.15 -7.75 5.47
CA THR A 161 0.86 -7.70 4.40
C THR A 161 0.24 -7.51 3.04
N SER A 162 1.03 -6.96 2.09
CA SER A 162 0.68 -6.97 0.67
C SER A 162 1.84 -7.44 -0.19
N ALA A 163 1.50 -7.90 -1.39
CA ALA A 163 2.44 -8.22 -2.45
C ALA A 163 1.90 -7.75 -3.81
N GLN A 164 2.80 -7.28 -4.66
CA GLN A 164 2.50 -6.79 -6.00
C GLN A 164 3.50 -7.36 -7.00
N THR A 165 3.04 -7.86 -8.14
CA THR A 165 3.89 -8.17 -9.29
C THR A 165 4.12 -6.89 -10.08
N LEU A 166 5.37 -6.65 -10.49
CA LEU A 166 5.75 -5.48 -11.28
C LEU A 166 6.08 -5.86 -12.72
N LEU A 167 5.50 -5.14 -13.68
CA LEU A 167 6.00 -5.08 -15.04
C LEU A 167 7.07 -3.99 -15.10
N VAL A 168 8.27 -4.35 -15.57
CA VAL A 168 9.41 -3.42 -15.68
C VAL A 168 9.86 -3.33 -17.13
N ARG A 169 10.01 -2.10 -17.64
CA ARG A 169 10.52 -1.83 -19.00
C ARG A 169 11.43 -0.61 -19.00
N ARG A 170 12.43 -0.59 -19.88
CA ARG A 170 13.17 0.63 -20.18
C ARG A 170 12.28 1.61 -20.97
N ARG A 171 12.45 2.89 -20.71
CA ARG A 171 11.84 3.98 -21.49
C ARG A 171 12.62 4.22 -22.77
#